data_441ba46153081217a9a1eb9e88ed7ce9
#
_entry.id   441ba46153081217a9a1eb9e88ed7ce9
#
_cell.length_a   1.000
_cell.length_b   1.000
_cell.length_c   1.000
_cell.angle_alpha   90.00
_cell.angle_beta   90.00
_cell.angle_gamma   90.00
#
_symmetry.space_group_name_H-M   'P 1'
#
loop_
_entity.id
_entity.type
_entity.pdbx_description
1 polymer ?
#
loop_
_entity_poly.entity_id
_entity_poly.type
_entity_poly.pdbx_seq_one_letter_code
_entity_poly.pdbx_strand_id
1 'polypeptide(L)'
;MNPDKENTSFESHVPEATEILEIIEIMSPEDSPMPFPILELFCRSSGKDYDDKVIRSFMGNEKYFPHLENPEYDENARFREIYIHDSSFEEVDVMAGSKIRIDTRRKPRKGIICVQIGDSSPFLTIAKQHKDDMIFGFLNKNFAWFSIPADKVDRIIKFIGVPTDD
;
A
#
# COMPACT_ATOMS: atom_id res chain seq x y z
N MET A 1 -24.03 4.52 28.34
CA MET A 1 -23.77 4.43 27.81
C MET A 1 -23.12 4.53 27.27
N ASN A 2 -22.74 3.98 27.06
CA ASN A 2 -21.87 4.44 26.37
C ASN A 2 -21.97 4.04 25.00
N PRO A 3 -22.98 4.40 24.35
CA PRO A 3 -23.08 4.20 22.94
C PRO A 3 -21.95 4.88 22.21
N ASP A 4 -21.36 5.82 22.87
CA ASP A 4 -20.23 6.49 22.27
C ASP A 4 -19.08 5.58 21.96
N LYS A 5 -18.84 4.63 22.81
CA LYS A 5 -17.81 3.68 22.55
C LYS A 5 -18.07 2.87 21.32
N GLU A 6 -19.30 2.45 21.16
CA GLU A 6 -19.64 1.65 20.00
C GLU A 6 -19.49 2.43 18.74
N ASN A 7 -19.94 3.65 18.74
CA ASN A 7 -19.83 4.50 17.57
C ASN A 7 -18.38 4.78 17.23
N THR A 8 -17.60 5.10 18.23
CA THR A 8 -16.21 5.42 18.02
C THR A 8 -15.46 4.22 17.49
N SER A 9 -15.64 3.06 18.09
CA SER A 9 -14.93 1.89 17.63
C SER A 9 -15.40 1.46 16.24
N PHE A 10 -16.67 1.65 15.93
CA PHE A 10 -17.18 1.33 14.61
C PHE A 10 -16.62 2.25 13.54
N GLU A 11 -16.64 3.54 13.81
CA GLU A 11 -16.18 4.53 12.84
C GLU A 11 -14.68 4.52 12.64
N SER A 12 -13.96 4.28 13.70
CA SER A 12 -12.51 4.33 13.66
C SER A 12 -11.88 2.96 13.45
N HIS A 13 -12.70 1.97 13.18
CA HIS A 13 -12.16 0.62 13.07
C HIS A 13 -11.38 0.43 11.78
N VAL A 14 -10.06 0.46 11.90
CA VAL A 14 -9.14 0.08 10.86
C VAL A 14 -8.53 -1.23 11.29
N PRO A 15 -8.56 -2.27 10.44
CA PRO A 15 -7.95 -3.54 10.82
C PRO A 15 -6.50 -3.36 11.23
N GLU A 16 -6.08 -4.04 12.27
CA GLU A 16 -4.71 -3.96 12.74
C GLU A 16 -3.76 -4.65 11.78
N ALA A 17 -2.48 -4.24 11.80
CA ALA A 17 -1.48 -4.77 10.90
C ALA A 17 -1.40 -6.30 10.95
N THR A 18 -1.45 -6.88 12.14
CA THR A 18 -1.41 -8.34 12.30
C THR A 18 -2.59 -9.00 11.60
N GLU A 19 -3.77 -8.45 11.77
CA GLU A 19 -4.99 -8.96 11.13
C GLU A 19 -4.87 -8.90 9.61
N ILE A 20 -4.38 -7.79 9.08
CA ILE A 20 -4.21 -7.60 7.64
C ILE A 20 -3.21 -8.62 7.08
N LEU A 21 -2.08 -8.80 7.77
CA LEU A 21 -1.06 -9.75 7.31
C LEU A 21 -1.57 -11.19 7.28
N GLU A 22 -2.50 -11.54 8.15
CA GLU A 22 -3.11 -12.87 8.14
C GLU A 22 -4.04 -13.08 6.94
N ILE A 23 -4.60 -11.99 6.43
CA ILE A 23 -5.54 -12.05 5.30
C ILE A 23 -4.82 -12.03 3.96
N ILE A 24 -3.71 -11.29 3.87
CA ILE A 24 -2.95 -11.15 2.63
C ILE A 24 -2.20 -12.44 2.31
N GLU A 25 -2.28 -12.89 1.06
CA GLU A 25 -1.49 -14.02 0.59
C GLU A 25 -0.43 -13.54 -0.38
N ILE A 26 0.83 -13.86 -0.09
CA ILE A 26 1.95 -13.53 -0.97
C ILE A 26 2.03 -14.59 -2.06
N MET A 27 2.06 -14.16 -3.31
CA MET A 27 1.98 -15.05 -4.47
C MET A 27 3.31 -15.32 -5.16
N SER A 28 4.37 -14.70 -4.69
CA SER A 28 5.70 -14.82 -5.30
C SER A 28 6.62 -15.64 -4.41
N PRO A 29 7.79 -16.08 -4.92
CA PRO A 29 8.76 -16.78 -4.10
C PRO A 29 9.16 -16.00 -2.85
N GLU A 30 9.56 -16.72 -1.80
CA GLU A 30 9.85 -16.12 -0.49
C GLU A 30 10.92 -15.05 -0.51
N ASP A 31 11.87 -15.15 -1.43
CA ASP A 31 12.98 -14.21 -1.53
C ASP A 31 12.67 -13.00 -2.40
N SER A 32 11.46 -12.89 -2.91
CA SER A 32 11.09 -11.70 -3.69
C SER A 32 11.00 -10.48 -2.80
N PRO A 33 11.51 -9.32 -3.25
CA PRO A 33 11.34 -8.08 -2.50
C PRO A 33 9.86 -7.81 -2.25
N MET A 34 9.53 -7.37 -1.04
CA MET A 34 8.16 -7.04 -0.67
C MET A 34 7.87 -5.58 -0.98
N PRO A 35 6.67 -5.26 -1.48
CA PRO A 35 6.30 -3.85 -1.64
C PRO A 35 6.32 -3.17 -0.28
N PHE A 36 6.66 -1.89 -0.27
CA PHE A 36 6.84 -1.15 0.98
C PHE A 36 5.67 -1.28 1.96
N PRO A 37 4.40 -1.21 1.54
CA PRO A 37 3.30 -1.32 2.50
C PRO A 37 3.30 -2.64 3.28
N ILE A 38 3.78 -3.72 2.69
CA ILE A 38 3.87 -5.00 3.41
C ILE A 38 4.99 -4.92 4.45
N LEU A 39 6.13 -4.34 4.10
CA LEU A 39 7.21 -4.10 5.07
C LEU A 39 6.71 -3.23 6.21
N GLU A 40 5.97 -2.18 5.89
CA GLU A 40 5.41 -1.27 6.89
C GLU A 40 4.48 -1.99 7.87
N LEU A 41 3.59 -2.82 7.34
CA LEU A 41 2.69 -3.62 8.16
C LEU A 41 3.44 -4.60 9.03
N PHE A 42 4.47 -5.24 8.48
CA PHE A 42 5.30 -6.17 9.23
C PHE A 42 5.99 -5.48 10.41
N CYS A 43 6.61 -4.35 10.18
CA CYS A 43 7.30 -3.61 11.24
C CYS A 43 6.32 -3.16 12.31
N ARG A 44 5.15 -2.71 11.91
CA ARG A 44 4.11 -2.28 12.85
C ARG A 44 3.58 -3.44 13.68
N SER A 45 3.35 -4.57 13.04
CA SER A 45 2.84 -5.78 13.70
C SER A 45 3.84 -6.37 14.70
N SER A 46 5.14 -6.32 14.36
CA SER A 46 6.19 -6.93 15.20
C SER A 46 6.85 -5.94 16.14
N GLY A 47 6.50 -4.66 16.07
CA GLY A 47 7.14 -3.63 16.90
C GLY A 47 8.58 -3.34 16.52
N LYS A 48 9.00 -3.69 15.31
CA LYS A 48 10.37 -3.46 14.84
C LYS A 48 10.47 -2.17 14.06
N ASP A 49 11.65 -1.55 14.13
CA ASP A 49 11.93 -0.37 13.33
C ASP A 49 12.48 -0.75 11.95
N TYR A 50 12.55 0.23 11.06
CA TYR A 50 13.11 0.05 9.72
C TYR A 50 14.63 0.10 9.80
N ASP A 51 15.26 -0.85 10.48
CA ASP A 51 16.71 -0.90 10.48
C ASP A 51 17.23 -1.61 9.22
N ASP A 52 18.53 -1.48 8.96
CA ASP A 52 19.14 -2.02 7.76
C ASP A 52 18.94 -3.52 7.62
N LYS A 53 18.92 -4.24 8.72
CA LYS A 53 18.76 -5.69 8.70
C LYS A 53 17.36 -6.08 8.27
N VAL A 54 16.36 -5.40 8.81
CA VAL A 54 14.96 -5.64 8.43
C VAL A 54 14.76 -5.29 6.96
N ILE A 55 15.24 -4.13 6.55
CA ILE A 55 15.11 -3.69 5.16
C ILE A 55 15.74 -4.70 4.22
N ARG A 56 16.94 -5.15 4.48
CA ARG A 56 17.61 -6.12 3.62
C ARG A 56 16.87 -7.44 3.51
N SER A 57 16.25 -7.88 4.61
CA SER A 57 15.53 -9.15 4.60
C SER A 57 14.28 -9.10 3.73
N PHE A 58 13.71 -7.90 3.52
CA PHE A 58 12.51 -7.72 2.70
C PHE A 58 12.80 -7.26 1.29
N MET A 59 13.95 -6.59 1.07
CA MET A 59 14.16 -5.88 -0.19
C MET A 59 15.15 -6.46 -1.14
N GLY A 60 16.02 -7.33 -0.69
CA GLY A 60 17.11 -7.76 -1.54
C GLY A 60 17.91 -6.54 -2.00
N ASN A 61 18.02 -6.36 -3.31
CA ASN A 61 18.78 -5.26 -3.91
C ASN A 61 17.92 -4.08 -4.36
N GLU A 62 16.62 -4.11 -4.06
CA GLU A 62 15.73 -3.02 -4.46
C GLU A 62 15.90 -1.83 -3.54
N LYS A 63 15.43 -0.66 -3.99
CA LYS A 63 15.59 0.57 -3.22
C LYS A 63 14.35 0.87 -2.41
N TYR A 64 14.53 1.26 -1.14
CA TYR A 64 13.48 1.70 -0.25
C TYR A 64 13.90 2.97 0.45
N PHE A 65 12.91 3.82 0.69
CA PHE A 65 13.09 5.01 1.50
C PHE A 65 12.00 5.01 2.57
N PRO A 66 12.17 4.20 3.62
CA PRO A 66 11.08 3.96 4.58
C PRO A 66 10.75 5.15 5.46
N HIS A 67 11.67 6.11 5.59
CA HIS A 67 11.47 7.24 6.49
C HIS A 67 10.83 8.46 5.83
N LEU A 68 10.45 8.37 4.56
CA LEU A 68 9.74 9.45 3.90
C LEU A 68 8.30 9.48 4.39
N GLU A 69 7.90 10.62 4.97
CA GLU A 69 6.53 10.79 5.42
C GLU A 69 5.75 11.56 4.35
N ASN A 70 4.58 11.04 4.01
CA ASN A 70 3.76 11.70 3.02
C ASN A 70 3.30 13.07 3.55
N PRO A 71 3.23 14.09 2.67
CA PRO A 71 2.74 15.40 3.08
C PRO A 71 1.31 15.30 3.58
N GLU A 72 0.95 16.19 4.47
CA GLU A 72 -0.45 16.34 4.87
C GLU A 72 -1.27 16.73 3.66
N TYR A 73 -2.50 16.29 3.61
CA TYR A 73 -3.37 16.65 2.52
C TYR A 73 -4.74 17.06 3.06
N ASP A 74 -5.42 17.88 2.28
CA ASP A 74 -6.78 18.30 2.56
C ASP A 74 -7.73 17.31 1.91
N GLU A 75 -8.61 16.71 2.70
CA GLU A 75 -9.57 15.72 2.19
C GLU A 75 -10.48 16.30 1.11
N ASN A 76 -10.64 17.61 1.09
CA ASN A 76 -11.44 18.28 0.08
C ASN A 76 -10.66 18.62 -1.19
N ALA A 77 -9.35 18.45 -1.17
CA ALA A 77 -8.53 18.73 -2.33
C ALA A 77 -8.65 17.62 -3.37
N ARG A 78 -8.70 18.04 -4.62
CA ARG A 78 -8.73 17.08 -5.72
C ARG A 78 -7.39 16.36 -5.87
N PHE A 79 -6.28 17.07 -5.69
CA PHE A 79 -4.96 16.50 -5.90
C PHE A 79 -4.24 16.30 -4.58
N ARG A 80 -3.55 15.18 -4.49
CA ARG A 80 -2.78 14.79 -3.31
C ARG A 80 -1.40 14.37 -3.76
N GLU A 81 -0.37 14.75 -3.02
CA GLU A 81 0.99 14.30 -3.28
C GLU A 81 1.35 13.15 -2.37
N ILE A 82 2.04 12.16 -2.90
CA ILE A 82 2.56 11.04 -2.12
C ILE A 82 4.01 10.81 -2.47
N TYR A 83 4.78 10.27 -1.52
CA TYR A 83 6.12 9.80 -1.78
C TYR A 83 6.10 8.36 -2.25
N ILE A 84 7.03 8.02 -3.13
CA ILE A 84 7.23 6.67 -3.63
C ILE A 84 8.31 6.03 -2.78
N HIS A 85 7.95 5.03 -2.00
CA HIS A 85 8.85 4.45 -1.00
C HIS A 85 9.73 3.32 -1.55
N ASP A 86 9.40 2.77 -2.71
CA ASP A 86 10.17 1.67 -3.28
C ASP A 86 10.25 1.75 -4.80
N SER A 87 11.00 0.84 -5.40
CA SER A 87 11.24 0.84 -6.85
C SER A 87 10.26 -0.02 -7.62
N SER A 88 9.05 -0.24 -7.09
CA SER A 88 8.06 -1.13 -7.70
C SER A 88 7.51 -0.65 -9.05
N PHE A 89 7.65 0.63 -9.38
CA PHE A 89 7.19 1.21 -10.65
C PHE A 89 8.30 1.92 -11.41
N GLU A 90 9.55 1.53 -11.17
CA GLU A 90 10.70 2.15 -11.82
C GLU A 90 10.63 2.09 -13.35
N GLU A 91 10.01 1.06 -13.90
CA GLU A 91 9.90 0.88 -15.36
C GLU A 91 9.14 1.99 -16.08
N VAL A 92 8.31 2.73 -15.35
CA VAL A 92 7.59 3.87 -15.93
C VAL A 92 8.08 5.19 -15.33
N ASP A 93 9.35 5.19 -14.91
CA ASP A 93 10.04 6.37 -14.39
C ASP A 93 9.46 6.91 -13.08
N VAL A 94 8.78 6.07 -12.32
CA VAL A 94 8.32 6.41 -10.98
C VAL A 94 9.37 5.89 -10.01
N MET A 95 10.32 6.78 -9.69
CA MET A 95 11.51 6.39 -8.95
C MET A 95 11.29 6.42 -7.44
N ALA A 96 11.91 5.46 -6.76
CA ALA A 96 11.92 5.46 -5.30
C ALA A 96 12.51 6.77 -4.79
N GLY A 97 11.88 7.34 -3.77
CA GLY A 97 12.29 8.62 -3.19
C GLY A 97 11.65 9.83 -3.85
N SER A 98 10.99 9.67 -4.97
CA SER A 98 10.32 10.79 -5.64
C SER A 98 8.93 11.02 -5.05
N LYS A 99 8.37 12.17 -5.38
CA LYS A 99 7.03 12.55 -4.98
C LYS A 99 6.17 12.67 -6.24
N ILE A 100 4.99 12.10 -6.21
CA ILE A 100 4.07 12.16 -7.36
C ILE A 100 2.73 12.72 -6.95
N ARG A 101 1.95 13.11 -7.93
CA ARG A 101 0.65 13.73 -7.74
C ARG A 101 -0.45 12.75 -8.10
N ILE A 102 -1.44 12.64 -7.22
CA ILE A 102 -2.58 11.75 -7.37
C ILE A 102 -3.85 12.58 -7.55
N ASP A 103 -4.63 12.23 -8.55
CA ASP A 103 -5.96 12.83 -8.74
C ASP A 103 -6.96 11.97 -7.97
N THR A 104 -7.47 12.50 -6.86
CA THR A 104 -8.34 11.77 -5.95
C THR A 104 -9.77 11.65 -6.46
N ARG A 105 -10.13 12.40 -7.48
CA ARG A 105 -11.48 12.38 -8.05
C ARG A 105 -11.59 11.57 -9.33
N ARG A 106 -10.44 11.14 -9.86
CA ARG A 106 -10.43 10.33 -11.05
C ARG A 106 -10.76 8.88 -10.69
N LYS A 107 -11.71 8.30 -11.42
CA LYS A 107 -12.11 6.92 -11.17
C LYS A 107 -11.08 5.95 -11.70
N PRO A 108 -10.95 4.78 -11.07
CA PRO A 108 -10.01 3.78 -11.56
C PRO A 108 -10.44 3.27 -12.93
N ARG A 109 -9.45 3.11 -13.79
CA ARG A 109 -9.59 2.45 -15.08
C ARG A 109 -8.55 1.35 -15.09
N LYS A 110 -8.36 0.74 -16.24
CA LYS A 110 -7.24 -0.20 -16.38
C LYS A 110 -5.95 0.56 -16.17
N GLY A 111 -5.04 0.01 -15.39
CA GLY A 111 -3.73 0.56 -15.19
C GLY A 111 -3.38 0.81 -13.75
N ILE A 112 -2.50 1.77 -13.54
CA ILE A 112 -1.91 2.04 -12.23
C ILE A 112 -2.87 2.88 -11.39
N ILE A 113 -3.10 2.42 -10.18
CA ILE A 113 -3.94 3.12 -9.21
C ILE A 113 -3.16 3.35 -7.93
N CYS A 114 -3.62 4.29 -7.11
CA CYS A 114 -3.06 4.56 -5.79
C CYS A 114 -4.05 4.07 -4.75
N VAL A 115 -3.59 3.24 -3.84
CA VAL A 115 -4.42 2.69 -2.77
C VAL A 115 -3.68 2.74 -1.44
N GLN A 116 -4.40 2.45 -0.37
CA GLN A 116 -3.85 2.37 0.98
C GLN A 116 -4.37 1.11 1.64
N ILE A 117 -3.48 0.33 2.26
CA ILE A 117 -3.84 -0.85 3.02
C ILE A 117 -3.92 -0.45 4.49
N GLY A 118 -5.11 -0.57 5.09
CA GLY A 118 -5.27 -0.18 6.48
C GLY A 118 -4.80 1.26 6.67
N ASP A 119 -3.89 1.46 7.60
CA ASP A 119 -3.29 2.77 7.85
C ASP A 119 -1.84 2.87 7.36
N SER A 120 -1.45 2.00 6.44
CA SER A 120 -0.13 2.08 5.81
C SER A 120 -0.03 3.31 4.90
N SER A 121 1.17 3.59 4.42
CA SER A 121 1.37 4.68 3.46
C SER A 121 0.70 4.34 2.13
N PRO A 122 0.11 5.34 1.44
CA PRO A 122 -0.42 5.11 0.11
C PRO A 122 0.67 4.63 -0.85
N PHE A 123 0.29 3.77 -1.79
CA PHE A 123 1.24 3.21 -2.75
C PHE A 123 0.56 2.93 -4.08
N LEU A 124 1.36 2.76 -5.12
CA LEU A 124 0.87 2.44 -6.45
C LEU A 124 0.80 0.93 -6.64
N THR A 125 -0.21 0.49 -7.36
CA THR A 125 -0.38 -0.92 -7.68
C THR A 125 -1.22 -1.08 -8.93
N ILE A 126 -1.20 -2.27 -9.50
CA ILE A 126 -2.12 -2.68 -10.55
C ILE A 126 -3.00 -3.75 -9.93
N ALA A 127 -4.30 -3.49 -9.86
CA ALA A 127 -5.24 -4.42 -9.24
C ALA A 127 -6.04 -5.17 -10.30
N LYS A 128 -6.20 -6.47 -10.12
CA LYS A 128 -6.92 -7.31 -11.06
C LYS A 128 -7.70 -8.39 -10.32
N GLN A 129 -8.99 -8.51 -10.63
CA GLN A 129 -9.78 -9.57 -10.05
C GLN A 129 -9.53 -10.89 -10.77
N HIS A 130 -9.33 -11.95 -10.00
CA HIS A 130 -9.16 -13.30 -10.51
C HIS A 130 -9.95 -14.24 -9.62
N LYS A 131 -11.07 -14.76 -10.15
CA LYS A 131 -11.97 -15.61 -9.37
C LYS A 131 -12.45 -14.87 -8.12
N ASP A 132 -12.24 -15.45 -6.95
CA ASP A 132 -12.69 -14.89 -5.69
C ASP A 132 -11.66 -13.97 -5.02
N ASP A 133 -10.57 -13.69 -5.71
CA ASP A 133 -9.48 -12.88 -5.16
C ASP A 133 -9.24 -11.63 -5.98
N MET A 134 -8.75 -10.60 -5.32
CA MET A 134 -8.19 -9.43 -5.97
C MET A 134 -6.67 -9.52 -5.87
N ILE A 135 -6.00 -9.46 -7.01
CA ILE A 135 -4.54 -9.56 -7.08
C ILE A 135 -3.95 -8.18 -7.26
N PHE A 136 -2.93 -7.87 -6.46
CA PHE A 136 -2.24 -6.60 -6.50
C PHE A 136 -0.81 -6.83 -6.99
N GLY A 137 -0.45 -6.16 -8.07
CA GLY A 137 0.83 -6.37 -8.71
C GLY A 137 1.59 -5.08 -8.98
N PHE A 138 2.80 -5.25 -9.47
CA PHE A 138 3.74 -4.15 -9.66
C PHE A 138 4.47 -4.33 -10.99
N LEU A 139 4.88 -3.23 -11.61
CA LEU A 139 5.57 -3.31 -12.90
C LEU A 139 6.99 -3.84 -12.76
N ASN A 140 7.66 -3.54 -11.66
CA ASN A 140 8.96 -4.15 -11.41
C ASN A 140 8.76 -5.62 -11.07
N LYS A 141 9.18 -6.49 -11.97
CA LYS A 141 8.94 -7.92 -11.89
C LYS A 141 9.60 -8.60 -10.69
N ASN A 142 10.54 -7.94 -10.06
CA ASN A 142 11.22 -8.51 -8.89
C ASN A 142 10.33 -8.45 -7.65
N PHE A 143 9.38 -7.53 -7.60
CA PHE A 143 8.54 -7.36 -6.41
C PHE A 143 7.48 -8.44 -6.30
N ALA A 144 7.23 -8.87 -5.08
CA ALA A 144 6.21 -9.85 -4.79
C ALA A 144 4.82 -9.28 -5.04
N TRP A 145 3.97 -10.07 -5.66
CA TRP A 145 2.55 -9.77 -5.80
C TRP A 145 1.82 -10.37 -4.61
N PHE A 146 0.67 -9.83 -4.30
CA PHE A 146 -0.15 -10.39 -3.22
C PHE A 146 -1.61 -10.38 -3.59
N SER A 147 -2.40 -11.20 -2.91
CA SER A 147 -3.84 -11.26 -3.13
C SER A 147 -4.60 -11.06 -1.83
N ILE A 148 -5.83 -10.61 -1.98
CA ILE A 148 -6.77 -10.43 -0.88
C ILE A 148 -8.09 -11.01 -1.35
N PRO A 149 -8.79 -11.81 -0.51
CA PRO A 149 -10.12 -12.29 -0.88
C PRO A 149 -11.02 -11.11 -1.27
N ALA A 150 -11.73 -11.25 -2.39
CA ALA A 150 -12.52 -10.14 -2.95
C ALA A 150 -13.53 -9.59 -1.95
N ASP A 151 -14.10 -10.45 -1.12
CA ASP A 151 -15.09 -10.04 -0.12
C ASP A 151 -14.48 -9.29 1.07
N LYS A 152 -13.16 -9.21 1.16
CA LYS A 152 -12.47 -8.49 2.22
C LYS A 152 -11.75 -7.24 1.75
N VAL A 153 -11.73 -7.01 0.44
CA VAL A 153 -11.00 -5.88 -0.13
C VAL A 153 -11.48 -4.55 0.44
N ASP A 154 -12.79 -4.32 0.45
CA ASP A 154 -13.34 -3.05 0.91
C ASP A 154 -13.01 -2.76 2.38
N ARG A 155 -12.77 -3.79 3.15
CA ARG A 155 -12.43 -3.64 4.56
C ARG A 155 -10.98 -3.26 4.77
N ILE A 156 -10.11 -3.67 3.87
CA ILE A 156 -8.65 -3.55 4.02
C ILE A 156 -8.08 -2.46 3.12
N ILE A 157 -8.58 -2.35 1.88
CA ILE A 157 -8.03 -1.46 0.87
C ILE A 157 -8.92 -0.24 0.70
N LYS A 158 -8.29 0.93 0.72
CA LYS A 158 -8.96 2.18 0.40
C LYS A 158 -8.40 2.69 -0.92
N PHE A 159 -9.27 2.96 -1.88
CA PHE A 159 -8.86 3.59 -3.13
C PHE A 159 -8.58 5.08 -2.87
N ILE A 160 -7.43 5.56 -3.26
CA ILE A 160 -7.02 6.95 -3.07
C ILE A 160 -7.25 7.77 -4.34
N GLY A 161 -6.82 7.24 -5.48
CA GLY A 161 -6.94 7.97 -6.74
C GLY A 161 -6.07 7.37 -7.82
N VAL A 162 -5.81 8.17 -8.84
CA VAL A 162 -5.03 7.74 -10.00
C VAL A 162 -3.87 8.70 -10.21
N PRO A 163 -2.64 8.21 -10.50
CA PRO A 163 -1.51 9.11 -10.77
C PRO A 163 -1.83 10.02 -11.96
N THR A 164 -1.42 11.28 -11.86
CA THR A 164 -1.54 12.21 -12.98
C THR A 164 -0.31 12.10 -13.85
N ASP A 165 -0.46 12.51 -15.11
CA ASP A 165 0.64 12.50 -16.05
C ASP A 165 1.51 13.75 -15.96
N ASP A 166 1.20 14.62 -15.06
CA ASP A 166 1.92 15.89 -14.91
C ASP A 166 3.11 15.80 -13.98
#